data_27307dacf0b997e1699926156ae61dc1
#
_entry.id   27307dacf0b997e1699926156ae61dc1
#
_cell.length_a   1.000
_cell.length_b   1.000
_cell.length_c   1.000
_cell.angle_alpha   90.00
_cell.angle_beta   90.00
_cell.angle_gamma   90.00
#
_symmetry.space_group_name_H-M   'P 1'
#
loop_
_entity.id
_entity.type
_entity.pdbx_description
1 polymer ?
#
loop_
_entity_poly.entity_id
_entity_poly.type
_entity_poly.pdbx_seq_one_letter_code
_entity_poly.pdbx_strand_id
1 'polypeptide(L)'
;MRISKEKLFSESEVTGFRPEVLEKVIHLLNLLEGFRSHPFLKGRLALKGGTALNFFLFHLPRLSIDIDLNYIGAAKREAMLAERSKIEDAIQAVCAREGFSVRRIPQEHAGGKWNLHYESALGQGGKLEVDLNFMFRTPLWPVVIHDSHMVGSNRATGIPILDIHELAAGKFAALLSRHQARDLFDTHQLLSRGDLGRQRLRVAFVVYGAMNRKDWRTVSVDDVNFEAAELEYQLIPLLRRDSLPDRGQSVTLGSRLVDGCRQALEAVLPLSKSELEFLDLLLDDGEIIPSLLTSNEELAERIKQHPLLEWKAFNIRQYKG
;
A
#
# COMPACT_ATOMS: atom_id res chain seq x y z
N MET A 1 -16.03 -18.33 -3.16
CA MET A 1 -16.34 -19.43 -2.18
C MET A 1 -17.11 -18.82 -1.00
N ARG A 2 -18.29 -19.36 -0.63
CA ARG A 2 -19.08 -18.83 0.50
C ARG A 2 -18.64 -19.52 1.80
N ILE A 3 -18.32 -18.74 2.83
CA ILE A 3 -18.11 -19.28 4.20
C ILE A 3 -19.44 -19.40 4.91
N SER A 4 -19.67 -20.46 5.70
CA SER A 4 -20.88 -20.53 6.54
C SER A 4 -20.76 -19.62 7.77
N LYS A 5 -21.89 -19.23 8.32
CA LYS A 5 -21.95 -18.36 9.51
C LYS A 5 -21.27 -19.04 10.70
N GLU A 6 -21.49 -20.33 10.91
CA GLU A 6 -20.90 -21.12 11.99
C GLU A 6 -19.37 -21.15 11.87
N LYS A 7 -18.86 -21.43 10.65
CA LYS A 7 -17.41 -21.43 10.40
C LYS A 7 -16.81 -20.05 10.63
N LEU A 8 -17.47 -18.98 10.18
CA LEU A 8 -17.01 -17.60 10.37
C LEU A 8 -16.88 -17.24 11.86
N PHE A 9 -17.87 -17.61 12.69
CA PHE A 9 -17.79 -17.38 14.13
C PHE A 9 -16.69 -18.22 14.78
N SER A 10 -16.54 -19.48 14.42
CA SER A 10 -15.45 -20.34 14.92
C SER A 10 -14.06 -19.75 14.59
N GLU A 11 -13.85 -19.29 13.35
CA GLU A 11 -12.62 -18.63 12.93
C GLU A 11 -12.38 -17.30 13.69
N SER A 12 -13.45 -16.54 13.95
CA SER A 12 -13.41 -15.29 14.73
C SER A 12 -12.97 -15.53 16.18
N GLU A 13 -13.45 -16.60 16.82
CA GLU A 13 -13.02 -17.00 18.18
C GLU A 13 -11.54 -17.39 18.22
N VAL A 14 -11.08 -18.18 17.24
CA VAL A 14 -9.69 -18.63 17.15
C VAL A 14 -8.72 -17.48 16.86
N THR A 15 -9.10 -16.57 15.94
CA THR A 15 -8.21 -15.49 15.49
C THR A 15 -8.27 -14.24 16.38
N GLY A 16 -9.35 -14.07 17.15
CA GLY A 16 -9.60 -12.87 17.94
C GLY A 16 -10.04 -11.63 17.14
N PHE A 17 -10.30 -11.77 15.85
CA PHE A 17 -10.79 -10.68 15.02
C PHE A 17 -12.30 -10.66 14.91
N ARG A 18 -12.88 -9.50 14.60
CA ARG A 18 -14.33 -9.34 14.40
C ARG A 18 -14.78 -10.13 13.18
N PRO A 19 -15.91 -10.87 13.24
CA PRO A 19 -16.36 -11.72 12.13
C PRO A 19 -16.62 -10.94 10.84
N GLU A 20 -17.15 -9.72 10.90
CA GLU A 20 -17.42 -8.89 9.71
C GLU A 20 -16.15 -8.50 8.95
N VAL A 21 -15.06 -8.26 9.69
CA VAL A 21 -13.76 -7.92 9.10
C VAL A 21 -13.05 -9.18 8.61
N LEU A 22 -13.14 -10.26 9.38
CA LEU A 22 -12.54 -11.55 9.03
C LEU A 22 -13.13 -12.11 7.72
N GLU A 23 -14.45 -12.01 7.52
CA GLU A 23 -15.11 -12.41 6.27
C GLU A 23 -14.53 -11.65 5.06
N LYS A 24 -14.35 -10.33 5.18
CA LYS A 24 -13.71 -9.52 4.12
C LYS A 24 -12.33 -10.02 3.78
N VAL A 25 -11.54 -10.36 4.80
CA VAL A 25 -10.17 -10.85 4.61
C VAL A 25 -10.14 -12.22 3.94
N ILE A 26 -11.05 -13.13 4.29
CA ILE A 26 -11.18 -14.43 3.63
C ILE A 26 -11.46 -14.24 2.13
N HIS A 27 -12.39 -13.36 1.79
CA HIS A 27 -12.67 -13.02 0.39
C HIS A 27 -11.48 -12.36 -0.31
N LEU A 28 -10.76 -11.46 0.38
CA LEU A 28 -9.57 -10.79 -0.11
C LEU A 28 -8.45 -11.80 -0.44
N LEU A 29 -8.17 -12.73 0.45
CA LEU A 29 -7.16 -13.78 0.22
C LEU A 29 -7.51 -14.67 -0.99
N ASN A 30 -8.79 -15.04 -1.13
CA ASN A 30 -9.28 -15.78 -2.30
C ASN A 30 -9.11 -15.00 -3.61
N LEU A 31 -9.39 -13.69 -3.60
CA LEU A 31 -9.15 -12.82 -4.77
C LEU A 31 -7.68 -12.74 -5.15
N LEU A 32 -6.76 -12.62 -4.17
CA LEU A 32 -5.32 -12.63 -4.43
C LEU A 32 -4.87 -13.94 -5.10
N GLU A 33 -5.36 -15.09 -4.63
CA GLU A 33 -5.14 -16.39 -5.28
C GLU A 33 -5.72 -16.41 -6.70
N GLY A 34 -6.91 -15.85 -6.89
CA GLY A 34 -7.55 -15.72 -8.20
C GLY A 34 -6.73 -14.89 -9.18
N PHE A 35 -6.20 -13.74 -8.75
CA PHE A 35 -5.34 -12.89 -9.58
C PHE A 35 -4.01 -13.57 -9.90
N ARG A 36 -3.38 -14.20 -8.91
CA ARG A 36 -2.12 -14.94 -9.09
C ARG A 36 -2.26 -16.09 -10.09
N SER A 37 -3.37 -16.84 -10.02
CA SER A 37 -3.61 -18.02 -10.86
C SER A 37 -4.11 -17.68 -12.26
N HIS A 38 -4.60 -16.45 -12.50
CA HIS A 38 -5.11 -16.05 -13.80
C HIS A 38 -3.98 -15.94 -14.84
N PRO A 39 -4.03 -16.63 -15.99
CA PRO A 39 -2.92 -16.71 -16.95
C PRO A 39 -2.40 -15.36 -17.41
N PHE A 40 -3.29 -14.39 -17.64
CA PHE A 40 -2.89 -13.06 -18.11
C PHE A 40 -2.43 -12.12 -16.99
N LEU A 41 -2.93 -12.27 -15.74
CA LEU A 41 -2.53 -11.41 -14.61
C LEU A 41 -1.22 -11.85 -13.95
N LYS A 42 -0.89 -13.14 -14.06
CA LYS A 42 0.32 -13.73 -13.50
C LYS A 42 1.57 -12.98 -13.96
N GLY A 43 2.38 -12.50 -13.02
CA GLY A 43 3.61 -11.74 -13.27
C GLY A 43 3.40 -10.29 -13.72
N ARG A 44 2.15 -9.81 -13.77
CA ARG A 44 1.82 -8.43 -14.16
C ARG A 44 1.29 -7.55 -13.03
N LEU A 45 1.04 -8.13 -11.87
CA LEU A 45 0.55 -7.43 -10.69
C LEU A 45 1.48 -7.62 -9.52
N ALA A 46 1.69 -6.56 -8.73
CA ALA A 46 2.37 -6.61 -7.44
C ALA A 46 1.48 -6.00 -6.36
N LEU A 47 1.33 -6.71 -5.26
CA LEU A 47 0.58 -6.24 -4.11
C LEU A 47 1.38 -5.19 -3.34
N LYS A 48 0.69 -4.16 -2.86
CA LYS A 48 1.23 -3.09 -2.01
C LYS A 48 0.30 -2.78 -0.85
N GLY A 49 0.59 -1.69 -0.16
CA GLY A 49 -0.30 -1.12 0.86
C GLY A 49 -0.36 -1.94 2.16
N GLY A 50 -1.42 -1.70 2.92
CA GLY A 50 -1.63 -2.33 4.23
C GLY A 50 -1.76 -3.85 4.16
N THR A 51 -2.33 -4.37 3.10
CA THR A 51 -2.52 -5.81 2.88
C THR A 51 -1.18 -6.53 2.71
N ALA A 52 -0.26 -5.97 1.90
CA ALA A 52 1.09 -6.52 1.77
C ALA A 52 1.83 -6.54 3.11
N LEU A 53 1.76 -5.46 3.89
CA LEU A 53 2.43 -5.36 5.17
C LEU A 53 1.84 -6.32 6.21
N ASN A 54 0.53 -6.26 6.44
CA ASN A 54 -0.10 -6.93 7.57
C ASN A 54 -0.25 -8.43 7.38
N PHE A 55 -0.40 -8.92 6.14
CA PHE A 55 -0.59 -10.36 5.91
C PHE A 55 0.67 -11.09 5.47
N PHE A 56 1.66 -10.40 4.93
CA PHE A 56 2.84 -11.05 4.35
C PHE A 56 4.14 -10.75 5.10
N LEU A 57 4.25 -9.55 5.71
CA LEU A 57 5.49 -9.10 6.34
C LEU A 57 5.38 -8.97 7.86
N PHE A 58 4.19 -8.69 8.39
CA PHE A 58 3.92 -8.64 9.82
C PHE A 58 3.15 -9.89 10.27
N HIS A 59 3.22 -10.19 11.57
CA HIS A 59 2.48 -11.30 12.17
C HIS A 59 1.03 -10.92 12.51
N LEU A 60 0.30 -10.36 11.55
CA LEU A 60 -1.11 -9.97 11.66
C LEU A 60 -1.41 -9.05 12.85
N PRO A 61 -0.74 -7.92 12.99
CA PRO A 61 -1.01 -6.99 14.09
C PRO A 61 -2.39 -6.34 13.97
N ARG A 62 -2.89 -6.20 12.74
CA ARG A 62 -4.25 -5.81 12.40
C ARG A 62 -4.68 -6.45 11.08
N LEU A 63 -5.98 -6.45 10.82
CA LEU A 63 -6.48 -6.80 9.48
C LEU A 63 -6.41 -5.59 8.52
N SER A 64 -6.26 -5.90 7.24
CA SER A 64 -6.41 -4.96 6.13
C SER A 64 -7.54 -5.45 5.23
N ILE A 65 -8.33 -4.54 4.69
CA ILE A 65 -9.59 -4.87 3.99
C ILE A 65 -9.64 -4.38 2.55
N ASP A 66 -8.54 -3.82 2.05
CA ASP A 66 -8.42 -3.28 0.70
C ASP A 66 -7.32 -4.03 -0.07
N ILE A 67 -7.50 -4.22 -1.38
CA ILE A 67 -6.49 -4.79 -2.27
C ILE A 67 -5.89 -3.65 -3.11
N ASP A 68 -4.66 -3.26 -2.78
CA ASP A 68 -3.90 -2.26 -3.53
C ASP A 68 -2.87 -2.96 -4.43
N LEU A 69 -2.96 -2.76 -5.74
CA LEU A 69 -2.10 -3.37 -6.73
C LEU A 69 -1.36 -2.32 -7.57
N ASN A 70 -0.11 -2.63 -7.92
CA ASN A 70 0.57 -1.97 -9.02
C ASN A 70 0.63 -2.93 -10.23
N TYR A 71 0.32 -2.41 -11.42
CA TYR A 71 0.67 -3.09 -12.65
C TYR A 71 2.18 -3.01 -12.86
N ILE A 72 2.82 -4.14 -13.15
CA ILE A 72 4.28 -4.25 -13.35
C ILE A 72 4.65 -5.02 -14.64
N GLY A 73 3.69 -5.23 -15.55
CA GLY A 73 3.88 -6.04 -16.75
C GLY A 73 4.81 -5.41 -17.78
N ALA A 74 4.66 -4.11 -18.04
CA ALA A 74 5.49 -3.38 -18.98
C ALA A 74 5.82 -1.97 -18.49
N ALA A 75 7.11 -1.60 -18.51
CA ALA A 75 7.58 -0.28 -18.10
C ALA A 75 7.19 0.81 -19.12
N LYS A 76 7.30 0.51 -20.41
CA LYS A 76 7.00 1.47 -21.49
C LYS A 76 5.50 1.76 -21.58
N ARG A 77 5.16 3.06 -21.72
CA ARG A 77 3.77 3.54 -21.72
C ARG A 77 2.92 2.89 -22.81
N GLU A 78 3.44 2.78 -24.03
CA GLU A 78 2.72 2.23 -25.19
C GLU A 78 2.37 0.75 -24.98
N ALA A 79 3.31 -0.04 -24.47
CA ALA A 79 3.11 -1.45 -24.15
C ALA A 79 2.10 -1.63 -23.01
N MET A 80 2.20 -0.80 -21.95
CA MET A 80 1.22 -0.78 -20.85
C MET A 80 -0.18 -0.44 -21.36
N LEU A 81 -0.32 0.58 -22.22
CA LEU A 81 -1.63 0.96 -22.80
C LEU A 81 -2.24 -0.16 -23.64
N ALA A 82 -1.41 -0.90 -24.40
CA ALA A 82 -1.86 -2.05 -25.18
C ALA A 82 -2.37 -3.21 -24.32
N GLU A 83 -1.85 -3.37 -23.09
CA GLU A 83 -2.29 -4.40 -22.14
C GLU A 83 -3.43 -3.95 -21.22
N ARG A 84 -3.61 -2.66 -21.02
CA ARG A 84 -4.47 -2.08 -19.98
C ARG A 84 -5.90 -2.64 -20.00
N SER A 85 -6.59 -2.62 -21.15
CA SER A 85 -7.97 -3.13 -21.24
C SER A 85 -8.03 -4.60 -20.84
N LYS A 86 -7.11 -5.44 -21.34
CA LYS A 86 -7.06 -6.87 -21.01
C LYS A 86 -6.81 -7.13 -19.52
N ILE A 87 -5.97 -6.30 -18.87
CA ILE A 87 -5.73 -6.39 -17.41
C ILE A 87 -7.03 -6.07 -16.65
N GLU A 88 -7.69 -4.97 -17.01
CA GLU A 88 -8.91 -4.52 -16.36
C GLU A 88 -10.04 -5.55 -16.54
N ASP A 89 -10.21 -6.10 -17.74
CA ASP A 89 -11.20 -7.16 -18.03
C ASP A 89 -10.88 -8.45 -17.26
N ALA A 90 -9.61 -8.83 -17.17
CA ALA A 90 -9.19 -10.01 -16.41
C ALA A 90 -9.45 -9.86 -14.90
N ILE A 91 -9.19 -8.69 -14.32
CA ILE A 91 -9.52 -8.39 -12.91
C ILE A 91 -11.03 -8.52 -12.69
N GLN A 92 -11.84 -7.91 -13.57
CA GLN A 92 -13.29 -7.98 -13.47
C GLN A 92 -13.80 -9.41 -13.59
N ALA A 93 -13.24 -10.21 -14.51
CA ALA A 93 -13.61 -11.61 -14.69
C ALA A 93 -13.28 -12.47 -13.47
N VAL A 94 -12.11 -12.27 -12.84
CA VAL A 94 -11.75 -12.96 -11.59
C VAL A 94 -12.72 -12.58 -10.47
N CYS A 95 -13.02 -11.30 -10.28
CA CYS A 95 -13.97 -10.86 -9.26
C CYS A 95 -15.36 -11.44 -9.48
N ALA A 96 -15.85 -11.45 -10.72
CA ALA A 96 -17.16 -12.03 -11.06
C ALA A 96 -17.19 -13.55 -10.81
N ARG A 97 -16.13 -14.28 -11.17
CA ARG A 97 -15.99 -15.72 -10.92
C ARG A 97 -16.01 -16.06 -9.43
N GLU A 98 -15.44 -15.20 -8.58
CA GLU A 98 -15.47 -15.36 -7.11
C GLU A 98 -16.84 -14.97 -6.50
N GLY A 99 -17.81 -14.56 -7.32
CA GLY A 99 -19.19 -14.30 -6.90
C GLY A 99 -19.47 -12.86 -6.46
N PHE A 100 -18.61 -11.92 -6.85
CA PHE A 100 -18.83 -10.51 -6.56
C PHE A 100 -19.69 -9.84 -7.65
N SER A 101 -20.61 -8.98 -7.23
CA SER A 101 -21.16 -7.93 -8.09
C SER A 101 -20.15 -6.80 -8.19
N VAL A 102 -19.75 -6.45 -9.39
CA VAL A 102 -18.60 -5.58 -9.66
C VAL A 102 -19.08 -4.25 -10.22
N ARG A 103 -18.69 -3.14 -9.55
CA ARG A 103 -18.83 -1.79 -10.10
C ARG A 103 -17.44 -1.17 -10.27
N ARG A 104 -17.01 -0.99 -11.51
CA ARG A 104 -15.76 -0.32 -11.84
C ARG A 104 -15.93 1.19 -11.79
N ILE A 105 -14.96 1.90 -11.18
CA ILE A 105 -14.82 3.35 -11.23
C ILE A 105 -13.52 3.62 -12.01
N PRO A 106 -13.61 4.09 -13.27
CA PRO A 106 -12.41 4.40 -14.04
C PRO A 106 -11.65 5.57 -13.42
N GLN A 107 -10.32 5.47 -13.42
CA GLN A 107 -9.42 6.57 -13.13
C GLN A 107 -8.62 6.82 -14.41
N GLU A 108 -8.90 7.93 -15.10
CA GLU A 108 -8.52 8.17 -16.50
C GLU A 108 -7.03 7.95 -16.79
N HIS A 109 -6.13 8.39 -15.90
CA HIS A 109 -4.69 8.35 -16.17
C HIS A 109 -3.93 7.37 -15.26
N ALA A 110 -4.37 7.15 -14.04
CA ALA A 110 -3.60 6.47 -13.01
C ALA A 110 -3.93 4.98 -12.85
N GLY A 111 -5.17 4.55 -13.16
CA GLY A 111 -5.54 3.17 -12.89
C GLY A 111 -7.04 2.90 -12.96
N GLY A 112 -7.52 2.04 -12.08
CA GLY A 112 -8.94 1.71 -11.91
C GLY A 112 -9.24 1.24 -10.51
N LYS A 113 -10.45 1.52 -10.05
CA LYS A 113 -10.98 1.03 -8.80
C LYS A 113 -12.20 0.17 -9.08
N TRP A 114 -12.27 -0.99 -8.43
CA TRP A 114 -13.41 -1.89 -8.46
C TRP A 114 -14.04 -1.94 -7.07
N ASN A 115 -15.29 -1.52 -6.97
CA ASN A 115 -16.12 -1.72 -5.79
C ASN A 115 -16.82 -3.07 -5.95
N LEU A 116 -16.53 -3.98 -5.05
CA LEU A 116 -17.02 -5.35 -5.05
C LEU A 116 -18.08 -5.51 -3.97
N HIS A 117 -19.22 -6.08 -4.33
CA HIS A 117 -20.30 -6.38 -3.38
C HIS A 117 -20.54 -7.87 -3.36
N TYR A 118 -20.77 -8.43 -2.17
CA TYR A 118 -21.06 -9.85 -1.96
C TYR A 118 -22.15 -10.03 -0.90
N GLU A 119 -22.79 -11.18 -0.90
CA GLU A 119 -23.71 -11.59 0.15
C GLU A 119 -22.92 -12.13 1.34
N SER A 120 -22.98 -11.43 2.47
CA SER A 120 -22.30 -11.83 3.70
C SER A 120 -23.00 -13.02 4.37
N ALA A 121 -22.21 -13.92 4.97
CA ALA A 121 -22.73 -14.99 5.84
C ALA A 121 -23.50 -14.45 7.07
N LEU A 122 -23.30 -13.15 7.40
CA LEU A 122 -24.00 -12.47 8.49
C LEU A 122 -25.36 -11.88 8.08
N GLY A 123 -25.79 -12.10 6.83
CA GLY A 123 -27.10 -11.68 6.32
C GLY A 123 -27.17 -10.23 5.83
N GLN A 124 -26.05 -9.49 5.84
CA GLN A 124 -25.95 -8.15 5.27
C GLN A 124 -25.06 -8.15 4.03
N GLY A 125 -25.17 -7.13 3.17
CA GLY A 125 -24.27 -6.99 2.04
C GLY A 125 -22.85 -6.61 2.51
N GLY A 126 -21.83 -7.35 2.03
CA GLY A 126 -20.42 -7.01 2.24
C GLY A 126 -19.84 -6.19 1.09
N LYS A 127 -18.78 -5.40 1.37
CA LYS A 127 -18.06 -4.60 0.38
C LYS A 127 -16.56 -4.81 0.50
N LEU A 128 -15.89 -4.91 -0.65
CA LEU A 128 -14.43 -4.88 -0.79
C LEU A 128 -14.03 -3.89 -1.87
N GLU A 129 -12.80 -3.40 -1.81
CA GLU A 129 -12.23 -2.56 -2.85
C GLU A 129 -10.96 -3.18 -3.41
N VAL A 130 -10.81 -3.09 -4.74
CA VAL A 130 -9.56 -3.38 -5.45
C VAL A 130 -9.14 -2.11 -6.17
N ASP A 131 -7.93 -1.64 -5.89
CA ASP A 131 -7.32 -0.49 -6.55
C ASP A 131 -6.13 -0.96 -7.38
N LEU A 132 -6.08 -0.60 -8.67
CA LEU A 132 -4.97 -0.89 -9.55
C LEU A 132 -4.34 0.41 -10.05
N ASN A 133 -3.02 0.53 -9.89
CA ASN A 133 -2.26 1.70 -10.29
C ASN A 133 -1.29 1.35 -11.43
N PHE A 134 -1.32 2.13 -12.53
CA PHE A 134 -0.41 1.99 -13.67
C PHE A 134 0.76 2.97 -13.63
N MET A 135 0.72 4.00 -12.78
CA MET A 135 1.80 4.99 -12.68
C MET A 135 3.01 4.50 -11.88
N PHE A 136 2.79 3.54 -10.96
CA PHE A 136 3.86 2.86 -10.21
C PHE A 136 4.28 1.54 -10.85
N ARG A 137 4.31 1.50 -12.21
CA ARG A 137 4.62 0.25 -12.94
C ARG A 137 6.10 -0.10 -13.00
N THR A 138 6.97 0.77 -12.54
CA THR A 138 8.42 0.54 -12.46
C THR A 138 8.83 0.52 -10.97
N PRO A 139 8.80 -0.64 -10.29
CA PRO A 139 9.28 -0.74 -8.91
C PRO A 139 10.77 -0.39 -8.83
N LEU A 140 11.19 0.23 -7.72
CA LEU A 140 12.60 0.56 -7.48
C LEU A 140 13.47 -0.68 -7.31
N TRP A 141 12.91 -1.73 -6.73
CA TRP A 141 13.56 -3.03 -6.58
C TRP A 141 12.70 -4.16 -7.15
N PRO A 142 13.30 -5.33 -7.43
CA PRO A 142 12.53 -6.50 -7.85
C PRO A 142 11.43 -6.84 -6.82
N VAL A 143 10.26 -7.21 -7.32
CA VAL A 143 9.19 -7.73 -6.48
C VAL A 143 9.60 -9.05 -5.84
N VAL A 144 9.09 -9.31 -4.64
CA VAL A 144 9.40 -10.52 -3.88
C VAL A 144 8.14 -11.39 -3.80
N ILE A 145 8.31 -12.70 -3.95
CA ILE A 145 7.20 -13.65 -3.85
C ILE A 145 7.07 -14.11 -2.41
N HIS A 146 5.88 -13.94 -1.84
CA HIS A 146 5.58 -14.34 -0.46
C HIS A 146 4.28 -15.13 -0.35
N ASP A 147 4.23 -15.99 0.66
CA ASP A 147 3.00 -16.57 1.18
C ASP A 147 2.49 -15.68 2.33
N SER A 148 1.17 -15.51 2.43
CA SER A 148 0.62 -14.80 3.58
C SER A 148 0.73 -15.63 4.84
N HIS A 149 0.73 -14.98 6.00
CA HIS A 149 0.43 -15.65 7.25
C HIS A 149 -0.98 -16.24 7.21
N MET A 150 -1.20 -17.26 8.03
CA MET A 150 -2.54 -17.87 8.17
C MET A 150 -3.49 -16.88 8.85
N VAL A 151 -4.66 -16.70 8.27
CA VAL A 151 -5.78 -15.98 8.89
C VAL A 151 -6.88 -16.99 9.11
N GLY A 152 -6.97 -17.51 10.32
CA GLY A 152 -7.73 -18.71 10.58
C GLY A 152 -7.23 -19.90 9.75
N SER A 153 -8.11 -20.52 8.98
CA SER A 153 -7.78 -21.62 8.05
C SER A 153 -7.41 -21.16 6.65
N ASN A 154 -7.28 -19.83 6.40
CA ASN A 154 -7.11 -19.27 5.05
C ASN A 154 -5.73 -18.63 4.90
N ARG A 155 -5.16 -18.72 3.69
CA ARG A 155 -3.95 -18.00 3.29
C ARG A 155 -3.93 -17.80 1.77
N ALA A 156 -3.13 -16.84 1.31
CA ALA A 156 -2.77 -16.67 -0.09
C ALA A 156 -1.29 -17.04 -0.28
N THR A 157 -0.96 -17.74 -1.36
CA THR A 157 0.38 -18.28 -1.60
C THR A 157 1.00 -17.73 -2.88
N GLY A 158 2.33 -17.54 -2.88
CA GLY A 158 3.07 -17.13 -4.06
C GLY A 158 2.68 -15.76 -4.62
N ILE A 159 2.29 -14.82 -3.76
CA ILE A 159 1.84 -13.47 -4.17
C ILE A 159 3.06 -12.56 -4.36
N PRO A 160 3.20 -11.90 -5.56
CA PRO A 160 4.19 -10.86 -5.75
C PRO A 160 3.87 -9.63 -4.93
N ILE A 161 4.79 -9.19 -4.09
CA ILE A 161 4.68 -7.95 -3.30
C ILE A 161 5.83 -7.01 -3.60
N LEU A 162 5.64 -5.71 -3.43
CA LEU A 162 6.71 -4.73 -3.54
C LEU A 162 7.77 -4.95 -2.45
N ASP A 163 9.00 -4.52 -2.73
CA ASP A 163 10.07 -4.50 -1.72
C ASP A 163 9.66 -3.74 -0.47
N ILE A 164 10.10 -4.20 0.71
CA ILE A 164 9.70 -3.64 2.00
C ILE A 164 10.03 -2.15 2.13
N HIS A 165 11.13 -1.67 1.52
CA HIS A 165 11.50 -0.25 1.58
C HIS A 165 10.55 0.62 0.75
N GLU A 166 10.02 0.11 -0.37
CA GLU A 166 8.98 0.78 -1.17
C GLU A 166 7.64 0.81 -0.42
N LEU A 167 7.28 -0.31 0.22
CA LEU A 167 6.08 -0.38 1.06
C LEU A 167 6.16 0.61 2.23
N ALA A 168 7.32 0.68 2.88
CA ALA A 168 7.59 1.62 3.96
C ALA A 168 7.51 3.08 3.47
N ALA A 169 8.20 3.41 2.37
CA ALA A 169 8.17 4.75 1.78
C ALA A 169 6.75 5.17 1.39
N GLY A 170 5.96 4.25 0.81
CA GLY A 170 4.55 4.51 0.50
C GLY A 170 3.71 4.80 1.75
N LYS A 171 3.98 4.11 2.87
CA LYS A 171 3.30 4.36 4.15
C LYS A 171 3.73 5.67 4.80
N PHE A 172 5.01 5.99 4.77
CA PHE A 172 5.51 7.27 5.30
C PHE A 172 4.98 8.45 4.49
N ALA A 173 4.97 8.32 3.16
CA ALA A 173 4.38 9.34 2.29
C ALA A 173 2.88 9.54 2.56
N ALA A 174 2.16 8.47 2.80
CA ALA A 174 0.74 8.55 3.16
C ALA A 174 0.53 9.19 4.54
N LEU A 175 1.29 8.77 5.56
CA LEU A 175 1.21 9.32 6.92
C LEU A 175 1.47 10.83 6.94
N LEU A 176 2.57 11.28 6.30
CA LEU A 176 2.96 12.69 6.28
C LEU A 176 2.06 13.58 5.40
N SER A 177 1.13 12.98 4.63
CA SER A 177 0.27 13.72 3.71
C SER A 177 -1.20 13.71 4.08
N ARG A 178 -1.72 12.67 4.75
CA ARG A 178 -3.17 12.50 4.99
C ARG A 178 -3.56 12.09 6.41
N HIS A 179 -2.60 11.85 7.29
CA HIS A 179 -2.77 11.64 8.74
C HIS A 179 -3.75 10.51 9.14
N GLN A 180 -3.89 9.46 8.34
CA GLN A 180 -4.80 8.37 8.66
C GLN A 180 -4.26 7.46 9.75
N ALA A 181 -5.11 7.06 10.70
CA ALA A 181 -4.73 6.22 11.84
C ALA A 181 -4.15 4.85 11.43
N ARG A 182 -4.62 4.27 10.31
CA ARG A 182 -4.06 3.03 9.76
C ARG A 182 -2.63 3.22 9.25
N ASP A 183 -2.31 4.37 8.65
CA ASP A 183 -0.97 4.66 8.16
C ASP A 183 -0.02 4.92 9.33
N LEU A 184 -0.49 5.60 10.38
CA LEU A 184 0.25 5.79 11.63
C LEU A 184 0.61 4.44 12.28
N PHE A 185 -0.37 3.53 12.42
CA PHE A 185 -0.15 2.21 12.99
C PHE A 185 0.84 1.38 12.15
N ASP A 186 0.64 1.31 10.82
CA ASP A 186 1.53 0.55 9.94
C ASP A 186 2.95 1.10 9.94
N THR A 187 3.11 2.43 9.96
CA THR A 187 4.40 3.10 10.06
C THR A 187 5.10 2.76 11.38
N HIS A 188 4.39 2.81 12.49
CA HIS A 188 4.93 2.41 13.78
C HIS A 188 5.41 0.96 13.78
N GLN A 189 4.62 0.03 13.21
CA GLN A 189 5.00 -1.38 13.08
C GLN A 189 6.25 -1.56 12.20
N LEU A 190 6.35 -0.86 11.06
CA LEU A 190 7.51 -0.91 10.17
C LEU A 190 8.79 -0.47 10.88
N LEU A 191 8.72 0.65 11.56
CA LEU A 191 9.88 1.26 12.22
C LEU A 191 10.33 0.48 13.47
N SER A 192 9.39 -0.21 14.14
CA SER A 192 9.69 -1.05 15.32
C SER A 192 10.44 -2.34 14.96
N ARG A 193 10.48 -2.75 13.69
CA ARG A 193 11.16 -3.98 13.26
C ARG A 193 12.69 -3.88 13.32
N GLY A 194 13.24 -2.71 13.02
CA GLY A 194 14.69 -2.48 13.04
C GLY A 194 15.50 -3.15 11.91
N ASP A 195 14.85 -3.86 10.98
CA ASP A 195 15.49 -4.59 9.87
C ASP A 195 15.51 -3.82 8.54
N LEU A 196 15.00 -2.59 8.51
CA LEU A 196 15.01 -1.74 7.32
C LEU A 196 16.41 -1.16 7.08
N GLY A 197 16.99 -1.51 5.92
CA GLY A 197 18.28 -0.94 5.51
C GLY A 197 18.18 0.58 5.31
N ARG A 198 18.85 1.35 6.18
CA ARG A 198 18.70 2.81 6.25
C ARG A 198 18.91 3.51 4.90
N GLN A 199 19.93 3.14 4.14
CA GLN A 199 20.22 3.77 2.84
C GLN A 199 19.10 3.52 1.82
N ARG A 200 18.62 2.27 1.71
CA ARG A 200 17.51 1.93 0.80
C ARG A 200 16.23 2.66 1.22
N LEU A 201 15.95 2.72 2.53
CA LEU A 201 14.79 3.40 3.07
C LEU A 201 14.81 4.90 2.74
N ARG A 202 15.96 5.57 2.90
CA ARG A 202 16.11 7.00 2.55
C ARG A 202 15.87 7.24 1.07
N VAL A 203 16.46 6.44 0.18
CA VAL A 203 16.23 6.57 -1.27
C VAL A 203 14.75 6.39 -1.59
N ALA A 204 14.10 5.35 -1.08
CA ALA A 204 12.67 5.13 -1.31
C ALA A 204 11.82 6.29 -0.75
N PHE A 205 12.15 6.78 0.46
CA PHE A 205 11.45 7.88 1.11
C PHE A 205 11.48 9.18 0.28
N VAL A 206 12.65 9.52 -0.26
CA VAL A 206 12.80 10.72 -1.12
C VAL A 206 12.08 10.52 -2.45
N VAL A 207 12.23 9.37 -3.11
CA VAL A 207 11.60 9.09 -4.40
C VAL A 207 10.07 9.07 -4.28
N TYR A 208 9.51 8.37 -3.28
CA TYR A 208 8.06 8.34 -3.05
C TYR A 208 7.50 9.70 -2.61
N GLY A 209 8.28 10.44 -1.82
CA GLY A 209 7.97 11.81 -1.45
C GLY A 209 7.97 12.76 -2.64
N ALA A 210 8.96 12.66 -3.52
CA ALA A 210 9.05 13.43 -4.75
C ALA A 210 7.83 13.23 -5.66
N MET A 211 7.21 12.06 -5.63
CA MET A 211 5.98 11.75 -6.36
C MET A 211 4.70 12.28 -5.68
N ASN A 212 4.79 12.73 -4.44
CA ASN A 212 3.64 13.22 -3.68
C ASN A 212 3.17 14.60 -4.19
N ARG A 213 1.96 15.00 -3.82
CA ARG A 213 1.44 16.37 -4.07
C ARG A 213 2.00 17.40 -3.10
N LYS A 214 2.29 16.99 -1.85
CA LYS A 214 2.94 17.84 -0.84
C LYS A 214 4.38 18.12 -1.28
N ASP A 215 4.85 19.34 -1.08
CA ASP A 215 6.26 19.65 -1.27
C ASP A 215 7.09 18.89 -0.22
N TRP A 216 7.84 17.90 -0.70
CA TRP A 216 8.57 16.99 0.19
C TRP A 216 9.77 17.62 0.89
N ARG A 217 10.19 18.80 0.44
CA ARG A 217 11.25 19.61 1.11
C ARG A 217 10.79 20.14 2.46
N THR A 218 9.48 20.26 2.67
CA THR A 218 8.89 20.86 3.87
C THR A 218 8.45 19.84 4.91
N VAL A 219 8.59 18.53 4.65
CA VAL A 219 8.16 17.51 5.58
C VAL A 219 9.03 17.46 6.83
N SER A 220 8.40 17.28 7.96
CA SER A 220 9.07 17.14 9.25
C SER A 220 8.41 16.05 10.11
N VAL A 221 9.05 15.67 11.20
CA VAL A 221 8.46 14.75 12.19
C VAL A 221 7.21 15.33 12.85
N ASP A 222 7.06 16.67 12.86
CA ASP A 222 5.90 17.35 13.43
C ASP A 222 4.63 17.17 12.58
N ASP A 223 4.77 16.77 11.32
CA ASP A 223 3.63 16.39 10.47
C ASP A 223 2.96 15.09 10.94
N VAL A 224 3.59 14.32 11.82
CA VAL A 224 3.00 13.09 12.36
C VAL A 224 1.98 13.44 13.44
N ASN A 225 0.72 13.19 13.13
CA ASN A 225 -0.39 13.37 14.05
C ASN A 225 -1.52 12.36 13.75
N PHE A 226 -2.61 12.42 14.50
CA PHE A 226 -3.79 11.59 14.29
C PHE A 226 -5.07 12.31 14.70
N GLU A 227 -6.18 11.84 14.17
CA GLU A 227 -7.51 12.24 14.63
C GLU A 227 -8.13 11.11 15.47
N ALA A 228 -8.67 11.45 16.64
CA ALA A 228 -9.26 10.46 17.56
C ALA A 228 -10.39 9.65 16.89
N ALA A 229 -11.21 10.30 16.06
CA ALA A 229 -12.28 9.65 15.30
C ALA A 229 -11.71 8.60 14.30
N GLU A 230 -10.62 8.91 13.62
CA GLU A 230 -9.94 7.97 12.71
C GLU A 230 -9.44 6.72 13.46
N LEU A 231 -8.88 6.90 14.67
CA LEU A 231 -8.49 5.78 15.53
C LEU A 231 -9.68 4.88 15.86
N GLU A 232 -10.75 5.47 16.37
CA GLU A 232 -11.94 4.74 16.85
C GLU A 232 -12.65 4.00 15.71
N TYR A 233 -12.82 4.65 14.55
CA TYR A 233 -13.66 4.10 13.48
C TYR A 233 -12.88 3.36 12.39
N GLN A 234 -11.58 3.67 12.19
CA GLN A 234 -10.80 3.12 11.09
C GLN A 234 -9.71 2.13 11.52
N LEU A 235 -9.15 2.26 12.73
CA LEU A 235 -8.09 1.38 13.21
C LEU A 235 -8.60 0.33 14.21
N ILE A 236 -9.23 0.75 15.30
CA ILE A 236 -9.65 -0.14 16.38
C ILE A 236 -10.50 -1.33 15.91
N PRO A 237 -11.45 -1.18 14.97
CA PRO A 237 -12.21 -2.31 14.46
C PRO A 237 -11.37 -3.40 13.77
N LEU A 238 -10.17 -3.05 13.31
CA LEU A 238 -9.26 -3.96 12.59
C LEU A 238 -8.27 -4.67 13.51
N LEU A 239 -8.16 -4.25 14.77
CA LEU A 239 -7.25 -4.86 15.75
C LEU A 239 -7.82 -6.17 16.30
N ARG A 240 -6.93 -7.03 16.81
CA ARG A 240 -7.32 -8.22 17.59
C ARG A 240 -7.94 -7.80 18.91
N ARG A 241 -8.83 -8.63 19.46
CA ARG A 241 -9.50 -8.37 20.75
C ARG A 241 -8.52 -8.21 21.92
N ASP A 242 -7.44 -8.98 21.92
CA ASP A 242 -6.37 -8.95 22.95
C ASP A 242 -5.45 -7.71 22.83
N SER A 243 -5.47 -7.05 21.69
CA SER A 243 -4.67 -5.86 21.39
C SER A 243 -5.48 -4.57 21.44
N LEU A 244 -6.75 -4.65 21.83
CA LEU A 244 -7.60 -3.48 21.97
C LEU A 244 -7.17 -2.63 23.17
N PRO A 245 -7.15 -1.30 23.04
CA PRO A 245 -6.95 -0.42 24.21
C PRO A 245 -8.15 -0.54 25.16
N ASP A 246 -7.90 -0.34 26.43
CA ASP A 246 -8.98 -0.22 27.41
C ASP A 246 -9.93 0.92 27.03
N ARG A 247 -11.17 0.84 27.52
CA ARG A 247 -12.19 1.87 27.26
C ARG A 247 -11.66 3.25 27.66
N GLY A 248 -11.68 4.20 26.71
CA GLY A 248 -11.22 5.57 26.92
C GLY A 248 -9.69 5.77 26.76
N GLN A 249 -8.92 4.75 26.43
CA GLN A 249 -7.46 4.82 26.22
C GLN A 249 -7.05 4.91 24.75
N SER A 250 -7.96 5.06 23.82
CA SER A 250 -7.65 5.19 22.39
C SER A 250 -6.75 6.40 22.09
N VAL A 251 -6.98 7.53 22.75
CA VAL A 251 -6.13 8.72 22.63
C VAL A 251 -4.70 8.45 23.13
N THR A 252 -4.56 7.74 24.25
CA THR A 252 -3.24 7.32 24.79
C THR A 252 -2.52 6.39 23.80
N LEU A 253 -3.24 5.46 23.16
CA LEU A 253 -2.68 4.65 22.08
C LEU A 253 -2.19 5.52 20.93
N GLY A 254 -3.00 6.48 20.47
CA GLY A 254 -2.65 7.39 19.39
C GLY A 254 -1.40 8.21 19.70
N SER A 255 -1.32 8.81 20.88
CA SER A 255 -0.14 9.58 21.32
C SER A 255 1.13 8.72 21.32
N ARG A 256 1.05 7.50 21.86
CA ARG A 256 2.19 6.56 21.87
C ARG A 256 2.65 6.18 20.45
N LEU A 257 1.71 5.97 19.53
CA LEU A 257 2.04 5.69 18.13
C LEU A 257 2.71 6.88 17.45
N VAL A 258 2.24 8.11 17.72
CA VAL A 258 2.85 9.36 17.21
C VAL A 258 4.28 9.50 17.71
N ASP A 259 4.49 9.39 19.03
CA ASP A 259 5.83 9.54 19.61
C ASP A 259 6.80 8.50 19.05
N GLY A 260 6.38 7.24 18.94
CA GLY A 260 7.18 6.17 18.33
C GLY A 260 7.49 6.44 16.85
N CYS A 261 6.52 6.93 16.07
CA CYS A 261 6.75 7.27 14.66
C CYS A 261 7.68 8.49 14.51
N ARG A 262 7.53 9.54 15.32
CA ARG A 262 8.42 10.71 15.30
C ARG A 262 9.86 10.31 15.56
N GLN A 263 10.11 9.57 16.63
CA GLN A 263 11.45 9.09 16.98
C GLN A 263 12.05 8.23 15.85
N ALA A 264 11.28 7.34 15.29
CA ALA A 264 11.78 6.41 14.28
C ALA A 264 11.98 7.07 12.90
N LEU A 265 11.19 8.10 12.56
CA LEU A 265 11.39 8.89 11.34
C LEU A 265 12.70 9.69 11.31
N GLU A 266 13.40 9.86 12.44
CA GLU A 266 14.76 10.39 12.49
C GLU A 266 15.77 9.56 11.66
N ALA A 267 15.42 8.33 11.29
CA ALA A 267 16.21 7.52 10.36
C ALA A 267 16.23 8.09 8.92
N VAL A 268 15.18 8.82 8.53
CA VAL A 268 14.99 9.38 7.18
C VAL A 268 14.86 10.91 7.16
N LEU A 269 14.63 11.54 8.29
CA LEU A 269 14.57 12.99 8.47
C LEU A 269 15.67 13.44 9.48
N PRO A 270 16.20 14.66 9.35
CA PRO A 270 15.98 15.57 8.23
C PRO A 270 16.57 15.05 6.92
N LEU A 271 16.12 15.61 5.80
CA LEU A 271 16.70 15.32 4.49
C LEU A 271 18.14 15.83 4.42
N SER A 272 19.00 15.07 3.74
CA SER A 272 20.38 15.46 3.47
C SER A 272 20.45 16.53 2.38
N LYS A 273 21.62 17.18 2.25
CA LYS A 273 21.82 18.19 1.20
C LYS A 273 21.59 17.64 -0.21
N SER A 274 22.10 16.44 -0.51
CA SER A 274 21.92 15.82 -1.83
C SER A 274 20.47 15.41 -2.10
N GLU A 275 19.73 15.00 -1.07
CA GLU A 275 18.31 14.68 -1.17
C GLU A 275 17.46 15.94 -1.43
N LEU A 276 17.78 17.05 -0.76
CA LEU A 276 17.15 18.35 -1.02
C LEU A 276 17.47 18.84 -2.43
N GLU A 277 18.72 18.76 -2.87
CA GLU A 277 19.15 19.12 -4.21
C GLU A 277 18.42 18.31 -5.29
N PHE A 278 18.22 16.99 -5.08
CA PHE A 278 17.41 16.17 -5.97
C PHE A 278 15.96 16.66 -6.07
N LEU A 279 15.38 17.04 -4.93
CA LEU A 279 14.02 17.58 -4.88
C LEU A 279 13.92 18.95 -5.52
N ASP A 280 14.90 19.84 -5.31
CA ASP A 280 14.96 21.17 -5.92
C ASP A 280 15.01 21.06 -7.44
N LEU A 281 15.94 20.26 -7.99
CA LEU A 281 16.05 20.05 -9.43
C LEU A 281 14.78 19.45 -10.04
N LEU A 282 14.16 18.51 -9.35
CA LEU A 282 12.91 17.91 -9.84
C LEU A 282 11.73 18.88 -9.76
N LEU A 283 11.53 19.53 -8.60
CA LEU A 283 10.31 20.31 -8.33
C LEU A 283 10.37 21.71 -8.94
N ASP A 284 11.57 22.26 -9.09
CA ASP A 284 11.76 23.60 -9.65
C ASP A 284 12.14 23.56 -11.13
N ASP A 285 13.01 22.64 -11.58
CA ASP A 285 13.52 22.59 -12.95
C ASP A 285 12.97 21.45 -13.81
N GLY A 286 12.32 20.46 -13.15
CA GLY A 286 11.82 19.29 -13.85
C GLY A 286 12.96 18.36 -14.30
N GLU A 287 14.10 18.36 -13.58
CA GLU A 287 15.24 17.51 -13.83
C GLU A 287 15.28 16.34 -12.87
N ILE A 288 15.51 15.13 -13.38
CA ILE A 288 15.66 13.91 -12.59
C ILE A 288 17.12 13.51 -12.59
N ILE A 289 17.82 13.73 -11.47
CA ILE A 289 19.26 13.46 -11.30
C ILE A 289 19.46 12.38 -10.21
N PRO A 290 19.28 11.09 -10.53
CA PRO A 290 19.30 10.01 -9.52
C PRO A 290 20.66 9.79 -8.85
N SER A 291 21.76 10.24 -9.46
CA SER A 291 23.10 10.16 -8.87
C SER A 291 23.25 10.93 -7.54
N LEU A 292 22.34 11.88 -7.26
CA LEU A 292 22.25 12.56 -5.97
C LEU A 292 21.72 11.64 -4.85
N LEU A 293 21.02 10.57 -5.22
CA LEU A 293 20.39 9.64 -4.26
C LEU A 293 21.12 8.29 -4.18
N THR A 294 21.74 7.84 -5.26
CA THR A 294 22.35 6.50 -5.33
C THR A 294 23.49 6.43 -6.34
N SER A 295 24.51 5.63 -6.00
CA SER A 295 25.59 5.24 -6.93
C SER A 295 25.29 3.91 -7.66
N ASN A 296 24.19 3.24 -7.35
CA ASN A 296 23.78 2.02 -8.06
C ASN A 296 23.15 2.39 -9.40
N GLU A 297 23.78 2.03 -10.50
CA GLU A 297 23.36 2.38 -11.86
C GLU A 297 21.97 1.84 -12.23
N GLU A 298 21.67 0.59 -11.83
CA GLU A 298 20.36 -0.02 -12.11
C GLU A 298 19.23 0.73 -11.38
N LEU A 299 19.43 1.05 -10.10
CA LEU A 299 18.47 1.82 -9.33
C LEU A 299 18.32 3.25 -9.86
N ALA A 300 19.42 3.88 -10.24
CA ALA A 300 19.44 5.21 -10.85
C ALA A 300 18.59 5.23 -12.15
N GLU A 301 18.75 4.22 -13.01
CA GLU A 301 17.97 4.12 -14.24
C GLU A 301 16.48 3.90 -13.96
N ARG A 302 16.13 3.05 -12.97
CA ARG A 302 14.73 2.85 -12.54
C ARG A 302 14.09 4.13 -12.01
N ILE A 303 14.84 4.92 -11.22
CA ILE A 303 14.38 6.23 -10.72
C ILE A 303 14.16 7.18 -11.89
N LYS A 304 15.13 7.27 -12.81
CA LYS A 304 15.07 8.17 -13.97
C LYS A 304 13.88 7.90 -14.87
N GLN A 305 13.57 6.62 -15.10
CA GLN A 305 12.46 6.16 -15.95
C GLN A 305 11.16 5.92 -15.17
N HIS A 306 11.08 6.34 -13.89
CA HIS A 306 9.86 6.11 -13.12
C HIS A 306 8.72 6.99 -13.66
N PRO A 307 7.61 6.38 -14.12
CA PRO A 307 6.57 7.10 -14.88
C PRO A 307 5.98 8.31 -14.17
N LEU A 308 5.85 8.25 -12.85
CA LEU A 308 5.27 9.35 -12.08
C LEU A 308 6.27 10.50 -11.89
N LEU A 309 7.58 10.21 -11.80
CA LEU A 309 8.62 11.24 -11.79
C LEU A 309 8.74 11.91 -13.17
N GLU A 310 8.76 11.11 -14.24
CA GLU A 310 8.77 11.63 -15.62
C GLU A 310 7.55 12.54 -15.88
N TRP A 311 6.36 12.11 -15.46
CA TRP A 311 5.14 12.91 -15.59
C TRP A 311 5.24 14.21 -14.78
N LYS A 312 5.75 14.17 -13.56
CA LYS A 312 5.94 15.36 -12.72
C LYS A 312 6.96 16.32 -13.34
N ALA A 313 8.11 15.82 -13.76
CA ALA A 313 9.15 16.58 -14.43
C ALA A 313 8.64 17.23 -15.74
N PHE A 314 7.88 16.49 -16.55
CA PHE A 314 7.24 17.03 -17.75
C PHE A 314 6.31 18.19 -17.42
N ASN A 315 5.43 18.05 -16.43
CA ASN A 315 4.50 19.13 -16.06
C ASN A 315 5.25 20.39 -15.58
N ILE A 316 6.29 20.24 -14.76
CA ILE A 316 7.10 21.40 -14.30
C ILE A 316 7.69 22.14 -15.49
N ARG A 317 8.30 21.43 -16.46
CA ARG A 317 8.85 22.08 -17.66
C ARG A 317 7.80 22.78 -18.53
N GLN A 318 6.58 22.23 -18.61
CA GLN A 318 5.48 22.86 -19.35
C GLN A 318 4.95 24.14 -18.69
N TYR A 319 5.01 24.25 -17.35
CA TYR A 319 4.58 25.46 -16.64
C TYR A 319 5.63 26.57 -16.65
N LYS A 320 6.90 26.26 -16.96
CA LYS A 320 7.99 27.26 -17.06
C LYS A 320 8.19 27.83 -18.48
N GLY A 321 7.65 27.19 -19.51
CA GLY A 321 7.71 27.62 -20.91
C GLY A 321 6.43 28.30 -21.34
#